data_68160d9e71781f2c866200f6b395de9f
#
_entry.id   68160d9e71781f2c866200f6b395de9f
#
_cell.length_a   1.000
_cell.length_b   1.000
_cell.length_c   1.000
_cell.angle_alpha   90.00
_cell.angle_beta   90.00
_cell.angle_gamma   90.00
#
_symmetry.space_group_name_H-M   'P 1'
#
loop_
_entity.id
_entity.type
_entity.pdbx_description
1 polymer ?
#
loop_
_entity_poly.entity_id
_entity_poly.type
_entity_poly.pdbx_seq_one_letter_code
_entity_poly.pdbx_strand_id
1 'polypeptide(L)'
;MKKFFAAAAVAATLISSISLGAADRKDVLKVYNWSSYIAEGVIADFEAWYKAQTGETIEVKYMTFDVNEAMLSKIEKGHEDYDVVCPSDYIIERMLNEDLLLPLDFAALPDSINYIAANRSPYMTKMFRSINPDVDANDYSVAYMWGTTGIIYNTEFVTKEEASTWNVVRNPKFAGKILIKDAPRDVYGPVLIYLKQEELKNGTVTLQDLMMDSSPESIEAVKAFLMEAKPGVCGFEADLGKEQMTKNRAYISLNWSGDAVWAIEEAAAVGVNLDYVVPEEGSTVWFDGWVIPKYSVNRKAATYFIDFMCRPDIAIRNMEETGYIASCGAMEVLESQIDSTFAPVNLSYFFGEEASAVCVDPILYPDQSVIERCALEHDWGERTEDLLSMWQEVKGSKAGVSTYIIIGLVVVAIAAAAVFSSRKKNSRKRGGKRR
;
A
#
# COMPACT_ATOMS: atom_id res chain seq x y z
N MET A 1 60.81 -23.20 -55.37
CA MET A 1 61.86 -23.48 -54.38
C MET A 1 61.71 -22.52 -53.24
N LYS A 2 61.86 -22.97 -52.05
CA LYS A 2 61.88 -22.33 -50.73
C LYS A 2 60.50 -22.25 -50.04
N LYS A 3 60.33 -23.21 -49.20
CA LYS A 3 59.32 -23.34 -48.14
C LYS A 3 59.67 -22.34 -47.02
N PHE A 4 58.66 -21.64 -46.50
CA PHE A 4 58.75 -21.03 -45.22
C PHE A 4 57.64 -21.57 -44.34
N PHE A 5 58.02 -22.32 -43.32
CA PHE A 5 57.16 -22.70 -42.20
C PHE A 5 57.01 -21.53 -41.28
N ALA A 6 55.79 -21.09 -41.03
CA ALA A 6 55.48 -20.16 -39.92
C ALA A 6 54.79 -20.97 -38.84
N ALA A 7 55.46 -21.05 -37.69
CA ALA A 7 54.93 -21.68 -36.47
C ALA A 7 53.89 -20.73 -35.86
N ALA A 8 52.65 -21.20 -35.77
CA ALA A 8 51.59 -20.54 -35.02
C ALA A 8 51.72 -20.92 -33.55
N ALA A 9 52.18 -19.97 -32.74
CA ALA A 9 52.09 -20.08 -31.28
C ALA A 9 50.65 -19.88 -30.84
N VAL A 10 50.00 -20.94 -30.38
CA VAL A 10 48.68 -20.89 -29.72
C VAL A 10 48.91 -20.37 -28.31
N ALA A 11 48.68 -19.11 -28.07
CA ALA A 11 48.57 -18.54 -26.73
C ALA A 11 47.22 -18.96 -26.16
N ALA A 12 47.20 -19.98 -25.33
CA ALA A 12 46.04 -20.33 -24.50
C ALA A 12 45.85 -19.26 -23.41
N THR A 13 44.97 -18.28 -23.69
CA THR A 13 44.49 -17.37 -22.70
C THR A 13 43.53 -18.11 -21.79
N LEU A 14 43.99 -18.47 -20.62
CA LEU A 14 43.14 -18.89 -19.50
C LEU A 14 42.23 -17.70 -19.13
N ILE A 15 41.03 -17.64 -19.71
CA ILE A 15 39.96 -16.83 -19.22
C ILE A 15 39.50 -17.51 -17.93
N SER A 16 40.01 -17.04 -16.78
CA SER A 16 39.40 -17.31 -15.50
C SER A 16 38.00 -16.72 -15.55
N SER A 17 37.02 -17.52 -15.90
CA SER A 17 35.63 -17.21 -15.62
C SER A 17 35.49 -17.07 -14.11
N ILE A 18 35.55 -15.82 -13.62
CA ILE A 18 35.01 -15.49 -12.31
C ILE A 18 33.53 -15.82 -12.44
N SER A 19 33.15 -17.01 -12.04
CA SER A 19 31.79 -17.33 -11.71
C SER A 19 31.42 -16.36 -10.59
N LEU A 20 30.71 -15.29 -10.89
CA LEU A 20 29.92 -14.65 -9.85
C LEU A 20 28.93 -15.73 -9.41
N GLY A 21 29.30 -16.47 -8.37
CA GLY A 21 28.39 -17.40 -7.71
C GLY A 21 27.15 -16.62 -7.34
N ALA A 22 25.97 -17.14 -7.66
CA ALA A 22 24.74 -16.63 -7.10
C ALA A 22 24.93 -16.58 -5.57
N ALA A 23 24.63 -15.43 -4.95
CA ALA A 23 24.74 -15.29 -3.51
C ALA A 23 23.96 -16.43 -2.84
N ASP A 24 24.55 -17.00 -1.77
CA ASP A 24 23.84 -18.02 -0.99
C ASP A 24 22.52 -17.38 -0.48
N ARG A 25 21.42 -18.13 -0.49
CA ARG A 25 20.10 -17.61 -0.07
C ARG A 25 20.12 -16.99 1.32
N LYS A 26 20.99 -17.48 2.21
CA LYS A 26 21.21 -16.92 3.55
C LYS A 26 21.84 -15.51 3.55
N ASP A 27 22.54 -15.13 2.48
CA ASP A 27 23.19 -13.82 2.31
C ASP A 27 22.31 -12.86 1.48
N VAL A 28 21.05 -13.24 1.20
CA VAL A 28 20.07 -12.45 0.46
C VAL A 28 18.86 -12.16 1.34
N LEU A 29 18.48 -10.89 1.45
CA LEU A 29 17.22 -10.45 2.06
C LEU A 29 16.21 -10.10 0.97
N LYS A 30 15.11 -10.84 0.89
CA LYS A 30 14.02 -10.57 -0.06
C LYS A 30 12.99 -9.66 0.60
N VAL A 31 12.92 -8.41 0.14
CA VAL A 31 11.95 -7.40 0.59
C VAL A 31 10.87 -7.22 -0.48
N TYR A 32 9.61 -7.24 -0.10
CA TYR A 32 8.47 -7.10 -1.01
C TYR A 32 7.53 -6.00 -0.49
N ASN A 33 7.49 -4.87 -1.19
CA ASN A 33 6.81 -3.66 -0.76
C ASN A 33 5.92 -3.10 -1.88
N TRP A 34 5.17 -2.07 -1.60
CA TRP A 34 4.43 -1.29 -2.58
C TRP A 34 5.38 -0.59 -3.57
N SER A 35 4.89 -0.35 -4.79
CA SER A 35 5.62 0.45 -5.78
C SER A 35 5.77 1.89 -5.29
N SER A 36 6.94 2.52 -5.55
CA SER A 36 7.24 3.92 -5.17
C SER A 36 7.02 4.23 -3.68
N TYR A 37 7.41 3.31 -2.79
CA TYR A 37 7.09 3.38 -1.36
C TYR A 37 8.33 3.30 -0.46
N ILE A 38 9.50 3.70 -0.97
CA ILE A 38 10.77 3.81 -0.24
C ILE A 38 11.69 4.82 -0.95
N ALA A 39 12.45 5.59 -0.18
CA ALA A 39 13.36 6.58 -0.73
C ALA A 39 14.59 5.97 -1.41
N GLU A 40 15.09 6.66 -2.42
CA GLU A 40 16.30 6.27 -3.13
C GLU A 40 17.49 6.17 -2.16
N GLY A 41 18.28 5.12 -2.32
CA GLY A 41 19.50 4.87 -1.52
C GLY A 41 19.26 4.18 -0.17
N VAL A 42 18.03 4.13 0.37
CA VAL A 42 17.73 3.50 1.69
C VAL A 42 18.16 2.04 1.73
N ILE A 43 18.01 1.30 0.63
CA ILE A 43 18.45 -0.11 0.56
C ILE A 43 19.96 -0.24 0.70
N ALA A 44 20.73 0.59 -0.02
CA ALA A 44 22.20 0.57 0.07
C ALA A 44 22.70 1.00 1.46
N ASP A 45 22.01 1.98 2.07
CA ASP A 45 22.31 2.42 3.43
C ASP A 45 22.04 1.31 4.46
N PHE A 46 20.97 0.54 4.29
CA PHE A 46 20.69 -0.62 5.11
C PHE A 46 21.79 -1.70 4.99
N GLU A 47 22.19 -2.06 3.78
CA GLU A 47 23.25 -3.04 3.55
C GLU A 47 24.56 -2.65 4.23
N ALA A 48 24.95 -1.37 4.12
CA ALA A 48 26.12 -0.81 4.78
C ALA A 48 25.98 -0.80 6.31
N TRP A 49 24.82 -0.38 6.82
CA TRP A 49 24.51 -0.34 8.23
C TRP A 49 24.48 -1.75 8.85
N TYR A 50 23.80 -2.71 8.20
CA TYR A 50 23.74 -4.09 8.65
C TYR A 50 25.14 -4.70 8.81
N LYS A 51 26.00 -4.47 7.80
CA LYS A 51 27.40 -4.90 7.85
C LYS A 51 28.18 -4.26 9.00
N ALA A 52 27.96 -2.97 9.26
CA ALA A 52 28.62 -2.27 10.37
C ALA A 52 28.17 -2.80 11.73
N GLN A 53 26.90 -3.20 11.88
CA GLN A 53 26.33 -3.70 13.13
C GLN A 53 26.69 -5.17 13.41
N THR A 54 26.70 -6.00 12.39
CA THR A 54 26.80 -7.46 12.55
C THR A 54 28.14 -8.04 12.08
N GLY A 55 28.89 -7.33 11.26
CA GLY A 55 30.05 -7.86 10.53
C GLY A 55 29.67 -8.74 9.33
N GLU A 56 28.39 -9.07 9.15
CA GLU A 56 27.87 -9.89 8.05
C GLU A 56 27.51 -9.02 6.84
N THR A 57 27.58 -9.58 5.64
CA THR A 57 27.14 -8.89 4.41
C THR A 57 25.82 -9.49 3.97
N ILE A 58 24.87 -8.65 3.61
CA ILE A 58 23.57 -9.05 3.06
C ILE A 58 23.33 -8.31 1.75
N GLU A 59 22.77 -8.99 0.74
CA GLU A 59 22.28 -8.38 -0.51
C GLU A 59 20.76 -8.27 -0.43
N VAL A 60 20.20 -7.08 -0.59
CA VAL A 60 18.75 -6.88 -0.60
C VAL A 60 18.19 -7.05 -2.01
N LYS A 61 17.26 -7.98 -2.17
CA LYS A 61 16.42 -8.12 -3.36
C LYS A 61 15.09 -7.43 -3.11
N TYR A 62 15.00 -6.17 -3.54
CA TYR A 62 13.80 -5.37 -3.40
C TYR A 62 12.85 -5.62 -4.57
N MET A 63 11.61 -5.99 -4.29
CA MET A 63 10.55 -6.30 -5.23
C MET A 63 9.30 -5.51 -4.86
N THR A 64 8.41 -5.26 -5.83
CA THR A 64 7.19 -4.48 -5.60
C THR A 64 5.92 -5.22 -5.99
N PHE A 65 4.82 -4.83 -5.34
CA PHE A 65 3.47 -5.24 -5.68
C PHE A 65 2.54 -4.00 -5.71
N ASP A 66 1.38 -4.17 -6.34
CA ASP A 66 0.37 -3.13 -6.47
C ASP A 66 -0.99 -3.55 -5.87
N VAL A 67 -1.13 -4.82 -5.46
CA VAL A 67 -2.37 -5.39 -4.92
C VAL A 67 -2.06 -6.35 -3.78
N ASN A 68 -2.61 -6.08 -2.60
CA ASN A 68 -2.45 -6.89 -1.39
C ASN A 68 -2.80 -8.37 -1.58
N GLU A 69 -3.95 -8.66 -2.21
CA GLU A 69 -4.44 -10.02 -2.40
C GLU A 69 -3.53 -10.83 -3.34
N ALA A 70 -2.93 -10.18 -4.34
CA ALA A 70 -1.96 -10.80 -5.24
C ALA A 70 -0.64 -11.12 -4.51
N MET A 71 -0.19 -10.23 -3.64
CA MET A 71 0.97 -10.45 -2.77
C MET A 71 0.71 -11.61 -1.81
N LEU A 72 -0.44 -11.58 -1.09
CA LEU A 72 -0.82 -12.60 -0.12
C LEU A 72 -0.90 -13.98 -0.77
N SER A 73 -1.50 -14.10 -1.97
CA SER A 73 -1.62 -15.37 -2.69
C SER A 73 -0.25 -16.02 -3.00
N LYS A 74 0.80 -15.23 -3.22
CA LYS A 74 2.16 -15.76 -3.41
C LYS A 74 2.72 -16.39 -2.14
N ILE A 75 2.38 -15.85 -0.98
CA ILE A 75 2.82 -16.37 0.31
C ILE A 75 1.95 -17.57 0.69
N GLU A 76 0.63 -17.42 0.68
CA GLU A 76 -0.34 -18.42 1.13
C GLU A 76 -0.30 -19.69 0.26
N LYS A 77 -0.38 -19.52 -1.06
CA LYS A 77 -0.48 -20.63 -2.04
C LYS A 77 0.86 -20.96 -2.70
N GLY A 78 1.67 -19.93 -2.97
CA GLY A 78 2.95 -20.06 -3.63
C GLY A 78 4.08 -20.48 -2.70
N HIS A 79 3.92 -20.28 -1.38
CA HIS A 79 4.96 -20.51 -0.37
C HIS A 79 6.27 -19.79 -0.72
N GLU A 80 6.15 -18.60 -1.32
CA GLU A 80 7.32 -17.79 -1.69
C GLU A 80 8.10 -17.38 -0.45
N ASP A 81 9.42 -17.48 -0.53
CA ASP A 81 10.36 -17.28 0.58
C ASP A 81 10.76 -15.80 0.76
N TYR A 82 9.79 -14.88 0.74
CA TYR A 82 10.04 -13.49 1.10
C TYR A 82 10.46 -13.39 2.57
N ASP A 83 11.41 -12.47 2.87
CA ASP A 83 11.89 -12.26 4.23
C ASP A 83 11.17 -11.11 4.93
N VAL A 84 10.83 -10.06 4.18
CA VAL A 84 10.08 -8.90 4.69
C VAL A 84 9.01 -8.53 3.67
N VAL A 85 7.81 -8.28 4.14
CA VAL A 85 6.68 -7.78 3.32
C VAL A 85 6.02 -6.62 4.04
N CYS A 86 5.45 -5.67 3.30
CA CYS A 86 4.75 -4.51 3.84
C CYS A 86 3.28 -4.48 3.40
N PRO A 87 2.42 -5.34 3.94
CA PRO A 87 0.99 -5.32 3.65
C PRO A 87 0.25 -4.25 4.46
N SER A 88 -1.01 -3.99 4.08
CA SER A 88 -1.93 -3.19 4.87
C SER A 88 -2.47 -3.97 6.08
N ASP A 89 -3.00 -3.24 7.04
CA ASP A 89 -3.51 -3.69 8.34
C ASP A 89 -4.43 -4.92 8.28
N TYR A 90 -5.46 -4.92 7.43
CA TYR A 90 -6.39 -6.04 7.28
C TYR A 90 -5.74 -7.32 6.71
N ILE A 91 -4.67 -7.16 5.94
CA ILE A 91 -3.87 -8.32 5.49
C ILE A 91 -2.98 -8.83 6.61
N ILE A 92 -2.43 -7.94 7.44
CA ILE A 92 -1.70 -8.36 8.65
C ILE A 92 -2.62 -9.18 9.55
N GLU A 93 -3.86 -8.71 9.77
CA GLU A 93 -4.89 -9.45 10.51
C GLU A 93 -5.12 -10.84 9.93
N ARG A 94 -5.34 -10.93 8.63
CA ARG A 94 -5.54 -12.20 7.93
C ARG A 94 -4.33 -13.12 8.04
N MET A 95 -3.11 -12.59 7.83
CA MET A 95 -1.89 -13.38 7.95
C MET A 95 -1.65 -13.91 9.37
N LEU A 96 -2.05 -13.17 10.41
CA LEU A 96 -2.03 -13.63 11.80
C LEU A 96 -3.04 -14.76 12.00
N ASN A 97 -4.28 -14.60 11.54
CA ASN A 97 -5.35 -15.60 11.67
C ASN A 97 -5.01 -16.91 10.95
N GLU A 98 -4.26 -16.85 9.86
CA GLU A 98 -3.87 -18.00 9.05
C GLU A 98 -2.47 -18.57 9.41
N ASP A 99 -1.85 -18.10 10.51
CA ASP A 99 -0.51 -18.52 10.95
C ASP A 99 0.54 -18.39 9.82
N LEU A 100 0.53 -17.27 9.11
CA LEU A 100 1.44 -16.96 7.98
C LEU A 100 2.59 -16.03 8.36
N LEU A 101 2.72 -15.64 9.62
CA LEU A 101 3.76 -14.75 10.11
C LEU A 101 4.72 -15.45 11.08
N LEU A 102 5.97 -15.01 11.09
CA LEU A 102 6.94 -15.27 12.13
C LEU A 102 7.02 -14.06 13.07
N PRO A 103 7.15 -14.26 14.38
CA PRO A 103 7.38 -13.14 15.29
C PRO A 103 8.72 -12.47 14.97
N LEU A 104 8.83 -11.17 15.26
CA LEU A 104 10.08 -10.43 15.18
C LEU A 104 11.13 -11.05 16.11
N ASP A 105 12.38 -11.00 15.70
CA ASP A 105 13.51 -11.54 16.48
C ASP A 105 14.21 -10.45 17.29
N PHE A 106 13.51 -9.89 18.28
CA PHE A 106 14.05 -8.84 19.13
C PHE A 106 15.34 -9.25 19.85
N ALA A 107 15.52 -10.55 20.12
CA ALA A 107 16.72 -11.06 20.75
C ALA A 107 17.97 -10.98 19.84
N ALA A 108 17.79 -10.85 18.53
CA ALA A 108 18.88 -10.66 17.58
C ALA A 108 19.39 -9.21 17.55
N LEU A 109 18.58 -8.24 18.02
CA LEU A 109 18.98 -6.83 18.09
C LEU A 109 19.84 -6.60 19.34
N PRO A 110 20.97 -5.88 19.23
CA PRO A 110 21.75 -5.48 20.41
C PRO A 110 20.99 -4.47 21.26
N ASP A 111 21.21 -4.47 22.57
CA ASP A 111 20.56 -3.53 23.51
C ASP A 111 20.76 -2.04 23.15
N SER A 112 21.84 -1.72 22.43
CA SER A 112 22.17 -0.37 21.96
C SER A 112 21.43 0.04 20.70
N ILE A 113 20.69 -0.88 20.04
CA ILE A 113 19.99 -0.68 18.79
C ILE A 113 18.63 -1.36 18.92
N ASN A 114 17.61 -0.58 19.13
CA ASN A 114 16.22 -1.06 19.15
C ASN A 114 15.31 0.13 18.82
N TYR A 115 15.41 0.57 17.56
CA TYR A 115 14.61 1.69 17.06
C TYR A 115 13.12 1.34 17.03
N ILE A 116 12.77 0.07 16.86
CA ILE A 116 11.39 -0.40 16.96
C ILE A 116 10.81 -0.03 18.33
N ALA A 117 11.51 -0.37 19.43
CA ALA A 117 11.02 -0.08 20.76
C ALA A 117 11.11 1.40 21.13
N ALA A 118 12.21 2.07 20.72
CA ALA A 118 12.45 3.48 21.03
C ALA A 118 11.46 4.44 20.36
N ASN A 119 11.04 4.13 19.14
CA ASN A 119 10.33 5.05 18.26
C ASN A 119 8.89 4.59 17.95
N ARG A 120 8.38 3.62 18.69
CA ARG A 120 7.00 3.12 18.48
C ARG A 120 5.98 4.15 19.01
N SER A 121 5.08 4.58 18.14
CA SER A 121 3.96 5.45 18.52
C SER A 121 3.01 4.73 19.49
N PRO A 122 2.55 5.41 20.57
CA PRO A 122 1.50 4.88 21.44
C PRO A 122 0.20 4.53 20.69
N TYR A 123 -0.17 5.36 19.72
CA TYR A 123 -1.35 5.14 18.88
C TYR A 123 -1.21 3.86 18.04
N MET A 124 -0.08 3.71 17.33
CA MET A 124 0.16 2.51 16.52
C MET A 124 0.22 1.24 17.37
N THR A 125 0.85 1.30 18.55
CA THR A 125 0.85 0.18 19.49
C THR A 125 -0.58 -0.25 19.86
N LYS A 126 -1.47 0.72 20.11
CA LYS A 126 -2.87 0.45 20.43
C LYS A 126 -3.60 -0.16 19.22
N MET A 127 -3.39 0.39 18.01
CA MET A 127 -4.02 -0.11 16.79
C MET A 127 -3.62 -1.57 16.50
N PHE A 128 -2.33 -1.90 16.59
CA PHE A 128 -1.87 -3.28 16.39
C PHE A 128 -2.46 -4.27 17.40
N ARG A 129 -2.66 -3.86 18.66
CA ARG A 129 -3.34 -4.72 19.65
C ARG A 129 -4.80 -4.98 19.34
N SER A 130 -5.46 -4.06 18.62
CA SER A 130 -6.88 -4.20 18.27
C SER A 130 -7.11 -5.08 17.02
N ILE A 131 -6.07 -5.36 16.24
CA ILE A 131 -6.17 -6.19 15.03
C ILE A 131 -6.63 -7.61 15.36
N ASN A 132 -6.05 -8.22 16.40
CA ASN A 132 -6.34 -9.60 16.74
C ASN A 132 -6.54 -9.74 18.26
N PRO A 133 -7.65 -10.34 18.74
CA PRO A 133 -7.94 -10.45 20.17
C PRO A 133 -7.03 -11.46 20.89
N ASP A 134 -6.51 -12.46 20.19
CA ASP A 134 -5.78 -13.59 20.76
C ASP A 134 -4.25 -13.43 20.67
N VAL A 135 -3.76 -12.60 19.73
CA VAL A 135 -2.33 -12.43 19.45
C VAL A 135 -2.00 -10.94 19.39
N ASP A 136 -0.99 -10.50 20.13
CA ASP A 136 -0.51 -9.12 20.01
C ASP A 136 0.26 -8.95 18.68
N ALA A 137 -0.36 -8.28 17.72
CA ALA A 137 0.25 -8.03 16.43
C ALA A 137 1.55 -7.23 16.52
N ASN A 138 1.82 -6.54 17.64
CA ASN A 138 3.09 -5.86 17.90
C ASN A 138 4.30 -6.80 18.00
N ASP A 139 4.09 -8.08 18.25
CA ASP A 139 5.15 -9.08 18.28
C ASP A 139 5.54 -9.58 16.88
N TYR A 140 4.67 -9.33 15.86
CA TYR A 140 4.81 -9.83 14.49
C TYR A 140 5.01 -8.74 13.46
N SER A 141 4.66 -7.50 13.78
CA SER A 141 4.64 -6.42 12.81
C SER A 141 5.03 -5.06 13.41
N VAL A 142 5.47 -4.16 12.53
CA VAL A 142 5.79 -2.77 12.85
C VAL A 142 5.18 -1.88 11.80
N ALA A 143 4.39 -0.89 12.22
CA ALA A 143 3.79 0.07 11.31
C ALA A 143 4.87 0.85 10.53
N TYR A 144 4.59 1.10 9.26
CA TYR A 144 5.49 1.82 8.35
C TYR A 144 4.94 3.21 8.00
N MET A 145 3.87 3.26 7.21
CA MET A 145 3.18 4.48 6.85
C MET A 145 1.72 4.38 7.25
N TRP A 146 1.06 5.51 7.44
CA TRP A 146 -0.35 5.56 7.81
C TRP A 146 -1.04 6.78 7.25
N GLY A 147 -2.36 6.80 7.31
CA GLY A 147 -3.17 7.93 6.88
C GLY A 147 -4.65 7.74 7.15
N THR A 148 -5.44 8.70 6.68
CA THR A 148 -6.90 8.67 6.73
C THR A 148 -7.49 8.62 5.33
N THR A 149 -8.69 8.08 5.21
CA THR A 149 -9.53 8.20 4.02
C THR A 149 -10.45 9.39 4.19
N GLY A 150 -10.58 10.21 3.14
CA GLY A 150 -11.39 11.42 3.19
C GLY A 150 -11.76 11.94 1.81
N ILE A 151 -12.09 13.20 1.74
CA ILE A 151 -12.57 13.86 0.54
C ILE A 151 -11.64 15.00 0.16
N ILE A 152 -10.98 14.88 -1.01
CA ILE A 152 -10.35 16.01 -1.70
C ILE A 152 -11.45 16.79 -2.40
N TYR A 153 -11.47 18.09 -2.27
CA TYR A 153 -12.46 18.92 -2.94
C TYR A 153 -11.86 20.23 -3.48
N ASN A 154 -12.43 20.69 -4.60
CA ASN A 154 -12.04 21.95 -5.22
C ASN A 154 -12.81 23.11 -4.56
N THR A 155 -12.12 23.98 -3.87
CA THR A 155 -12.70 25.06 -3.06
C THR A 155 -13.42 26.13 -3.87
N GLU A 156 -13.21 26.20 -5.19
CA GLU A 156 -13.96 27.10 -6.08
C GLU A 156 -15.41 26.61 -6.32
N PHE A 157 -15.66 25.30 -6.26
CA PHE A 157 -16.94 24.69 -6.65
C PHE A 157 -17.68 24.02 -5.49
N VAL A 158 -16.93 23.60 -4.46
CA VAL A 158 -17.42 22.81 -3.32
C VAL A 158 -17.04 23.53 -2.04
N THR A 159 -18.00 23.78 -1.16
CA THR A 159 -17.71 24.34 0.17
C THR A 159 -17.23 23.25 1.12
N LYS A 160 -16.54 23.65 2.18
CA LYS A 160 -16.09 22.72 3.22
C LYS A 160 -17.28 21.96 3.85
N GLU A 161 -18.40 22.64 4.08
CA GLU A 161 -19.62 22.05 4.65
C GLU A 161 -20.20 20.99 3.70
N GLU A 162 -20.19 21.24 2.38
CA GLU A 162 -20.63 20.27 1.39
C GLU A 162 -19.72 19.03 1.38
N ALA A 163 -18.41 19.23 1.50
CA ALA A 163 -17.41 18.14 1.52
C ALA A 163 -17.36 17.39 2.87
N SER A 164 -17.87 17.97 3.96
CA SER A 164 -17.81 17.40 5.31
C SER A 164 -18.80 16.25 5.56
N THR A 165 -19.40 15.69 4.52
CA THR A 165 -20.30 14.54 4.60
C THR A 165 -20.08 13.58 3.43
N TRP A 166 -20.11 12.27 3.70
CA TRP A 166 -20.05 11.25 2.63
C TRP A 166 -21.21 11.34 1.66
N ASN A 167 -22.31 11.97 2.06
CA ASN A 167 -23.47 12.20 1.18
C ASN A 167 -23.16 13.11 -0.03
N VAL A 168 -22.07 13.85 0.00
CA VAL A 168 -21.68 14.74 -1.11
C VAL A 168 -21.56 14.01 -2.43
N VAL A 169 -21.22 12.71 -2.44
CA VAL A 169 -21.09 11.90 -3.65
C VAL A 169 -22.43 11.65 -4.36
N ARG A 170 -23.54 11.86 -3.68
CA ARG A 170 -24.90 11.77 -4.26
C ARG A 170 -25.50 13.14 -4.62
N ASN A 171 -24.77 14.22 -4.36
CA ASN A 171 -25.29 15.57 -4.62
C ASN A 171 -25.33 15.83 -6.15
N PRO A 172 -26.50 16.04 -6.75
CA PRO A 172 -26.65 16.23 -8.20
C PRO A 172 -25.96 17.51 -8.72
N LYS A 173 -25.61 18.47 -7.83
CA LYS A 173 -24.79 19.64 -8.17
C LYS A 173 -23.45 19.24 -8.79
N PHE A 174 -22.91 18.09 -8.42
CA PHE A 174 -21.60 17.62 -8.83
C PHE A 174 -21.65 16.46 -9.84
N ALA A 175 -22.75 16.34 -10.57
CA ALA A 175 -22.92 15.29 -11.57
C ALA A 175 -21.79 15.29 -12.61
N GLY A 176 -21.13 14.13 -12.79
CA GLY A 176 -19.98 13.96 -13.69
C GLY A 176 -18.69 14.63 -13.21
N LYS A 177 -18.59 14.99 -11.91
CA LYS A 177 -17.45 15.67 -11.30
C LYS A 177 -16.91 14.98 -10.06
N ILE A 178 -17.29 13.74 -9.81
CA ILE A 178 -16.91 12.97 -8.64
C ILE A 178 -16.01 11.82 -9.06
N LEU A 179 -14.87 11.68 -8.40
CA LEU A 179 -14.00 10.53 -8.45
C LEU A 179 -14.17 9.69 -7.18
N ILE A 180 -14.18 8.40 -7.35
CA ILE A 180 -14.18 7.46 -6.22
C ILE A 180 -12.89 6.63 -6.31
N LYS A 181 -12.18 6.46 -5.20
CA LYS A 181 -10.99 5.61 -5.13
C LYS A 181 -11.35 4.18 -5.55
N ASP A 182 -10.57 3.57 -6.44
CA ASP A 182 -10.77 2.17 -6.83
C ASP A 182 -10.17 1.21 -5.78
N ALA A 183 -10.61 1.39 -4.54
CA ALA A 183 -10.24 0.61 -3.38
C ALA A 183 -11.53 0.28 -2.59
N PRO A 184 -12.10 -0.92 -2.77
CA PRO A 184 -13.42 -1.25 -2.22
C PRO A 184 -13.51 -1.11 -0.70
N ARG A 185 -12.44 -1.39 0.05
CA ARG A 185 -12.39 -1.25 1.52
C ARG A 185 -12.51 0.20 1.94
N ASP A 186 -11.66 1.06 1.37
CA ASP A 186 -11.61 2.49 1.66
C ASP A 186 -12.90 3.26 1.28
N VAL A 187 -13.82 2.61 0.57
CA VAL A 187 -15.13 3.16 0.23
C VAL A 187 -16.25 2.51 1.04
N TYR A 188 -16.17 1.20 1.28
CA TYR A 188 -17.21 0.45 2.00
C TYR A 188 -17.37 0.96 3.43
N GLY A 189 -16.28 1.02 4.20
CA GLY A 189 -16.30 1.45 5.60
C GLY A 189 -16.89 2.85 5.79
N PRO A 190 -16.36 3.88 5.13
CA PRO A 190 -16.90 5.24 5.18
C PRO A 190 -18.37 5.36 4.79
N VAL A 191 -18.80 4.68 3.74
CA VAL A 191 -20.23 4.67 3.34
C VAL A 191 -21.10 3.98 4.40
N LEU A 192 -20.62 2.88 4.99
CA LEU A 192 -21.35 2.20 6.06
C LEU A 192 -21.46 3.06 7.31
N ILE A 193 -20.39 3.77 7.70
CA ILE A 193 -20.39 4.77 8.78
C ILE A 193 -21.48 5.83 8.53
N TYR A 194 -21.53 6.38 7.31
CA TYR A 194 -22.57 7.34 6.95
C TYR A 194 -23.98 6.76 7.08
N LEU A 195 -24.20 5.55 6.58
CA LEU A 195 -25.52 4.89 6.61
C LEU A 195 -25.97 4.57 8.03
N LYS A 196 -25.02 4.33 8.94
CA LYS A 196 -25.26 3.95 10.34
C LYS A 196 -25.00 5.08 11.34
N GLN A 197 -24.90 6.32 10.89
CA GLN A 197 -24.57 7.45 11.74
C GLN A 197 -25.53 7.68 12.91
N GLU A 198 -26.80 7.35 12.75
CA GLU A 198 -27.78 7.47 13.84
C GLU A 198 -27.60 6.39 14.89
N GLU A 199 -27.27 5.15 14.48
CA GLU A 199 -26.94 4.05 15.37
C GLU A 199 -25.64 4.33 16.13
N LEU A 200 -24.64 4.96 15.48
CA LEU A 200 -23.41 5.43 16.13
C LEU A 200 -23.70 6.52 17.17
N LYS A 201 -24.49 7.55 16.82
CA LYS A 201 -24.84 8.66 17.72
C LYS A 201 -25.59 8.22 18.96
N ASN A 202 -26.45 7.23 18.84
CA ASN A 202 -27.21 6.70 19.99
C ASN A 202 -26.51 5.55 20.73
N GLY A 203 -25.28 5.16 20.28
CA GLY A 203 -24.46 4.15 20.92
C GLY A 203 -24.95 2.70 20.73
N THR A 204 -25.82 2.43 19.74
CA THR A 204 -26.31 1.07 19.44
C THR A 204 -25.24 0.23 18.74
N VAL A 205 -24.34 0.89 18.01
CA VAL A 205 -23.17 0.27 17.36
C VAL A 205 -21.94 1.15 17.61
N THR A 206 -20.76 0.56 17.51
CA THR A 206 -19.48 1.27 17.56
C THR A 206 -18.87 1.36 16.14
N LEU A 207 -17.89 2.22 15.94
CA LEU A 207 -17.13 2.27 14.69
C LEU A 207 -16.46 0.92 14.39
N GLN A 208 -15.94 0.25 15.44
CA GLN A 208 -15.33 -1.06 15.32
C GLN A 208 -16.33 -2.11 14.82
N ASP A 209 -17.56 -2.13 15.37
CA ASP A 209 -18.61 -3.04 14.91
C ASP A 209 -18.89 -2.86 13.41
N LEU A 210 -18.87 -1.60 12.93
CA LEU A 210 -19.12 -1.31 11.52
C LEU A 210 -17.96 -1.74 10.60
N MET A 211 -16.73 -1.62 11.06
CA MET A 211 -15.56 -2.06 10.25
C MET A 211 -15.50 -3.59 10.12
N MET A 212 -16.08 -4.31 11.06
CA MET A 212 -16.24 -5.76 11.03
C MET A 212 -17.53 -6.22 10.33
N ASP A 213 -18.46 -5.31 10.06
CA ASP A 213 -19.77 -5.66 9.48
C ASP A 213 -19.69 -5.88 7.97
N SER A 214 -19.66 -7.12 7.56
CA SER A 214 -19.77 -7.58 6.18
C SER A 214 -21.05 -8.40 5.96
N SER A 215 -22.11 -8.11 6.70
CA SER A 215 -23.41 -8.76 6.54
C SER A 215 -24.00 -8.52 5.15
N PRO A 216 -24.81 -9.46 4.61
CA PRO A 216 -25.49 -9.27 3.33
C PRO A 216 -26.35 -7.99 3.28
N GLU A 217 -26.94 -7.63 4.41
CA GLU A 217 -27.76 -6.43 4.57
C GLU A 217 -26.94 -5.16 4.42
N SER A 218 -25.76 -5.09 5.05
CA SER A 218 -24.87 -3.96 4.99
C SER A 218 -24.21 -3.85 3.61
N ILE A 219 -23.82 -4.97 2.99
CA ILE A 219 -23.31 -5.01 1.61
C ILE A 219 -24.33 -4.44 0.63
N GLU A 220 -25.59 -4.87 0.73
CA GLU A 220 -26.64 -4.37 -0.17
C GLU A 220 -26.98 -2.89 0.09
N ALA A 221 -26.95 -2.44 1.35
CA ALA A 221 -27.17 -1.02 1.69
C ALA A 221 -26.06 -0.12 1.12
N VAL A 222 -24.79 -0.52 1.26
CA VAL A 222 -23.66 0.21 0.67
C VAL A 222 -23.74 0.19 -0.86
N LYS A 223 -24.06 -0.94 -1.46
CA LYS A 223 -24.29 -1.06 -2.91
C LYS A 223 -25.38 -0.09 -3.40
N ALA A 224 -26.51 -0.05 -2.73
CA ALA A 224 -27.61 0.85 -3.08
C ALA A 224 -27.16 2.32 -3.03
N PHE A 225 -26.46 2.72 -1.96
CA PHE A 225 -25.90 4.07 -1.83
C PHE A 225 -24.95 4.42 -3.00
N LEU A 226 -24.04 3.52 -3.34
CA LEU A 226 -23.07 3.75 -4.42
C LEU A 226 -23.75 3.75 -5.81
N MET A 227 -24.78 2.96 -6.01
CA MET A 227 -25.58 2.96 -7.24
C MET A 227 -26.35 4.27 -7.41
N GLU A 228 -26.83 4.88 -6.32
CA GLU A 228 -27.41 6.23 -6.34
C GLU A 228 -26.38 7.32 -6.66
N ALA A 229 -25.14 7.17 -6.13
CA ALA A 229 -24.02 8.09 -6.41
C ALA A 229 -23.51 7.98 -7.87
N LYS A 230 -23.63 6.81 -8.48
CA LYS A 230 -23.02 6.47 -9.77
C LYS A 230 -23.28 7.47 -10.91
N PRO A 231 -24.45 8.09 -11.09
CA PRO A 231 -24.66 9.13 -12.10
C PRO A 231 -23.76 10.36 -11.93
N GLY A 232 -23.29 10.63 -10.72
CA GLY A 232 -22.35 11.70 -10.39
C GLY A 232 -20.88 11.35 -10.63
N VAL A 233 -20.56 10.05 -10.72
CA VAL A 233 -19.19 9.55 -10.78
C VAL A 233 -18.64 9.65 -12.20
N CYS A 234 -17.52 10.34 -12.38
CA CYS A 234 -16.80 10.43 -13.65
C CYS A 234 -15.67 9.39 -13.77
N GLY A 235 -15.27 8.73 -12.68
CA GLY A 235 -14.27 7.67 -12.72
C GLY A 235 -14.09 6.96 -11.38
N PHE A 236 -13.60 5.72 -11.46
CA PHE A 236 -13.03 4.97 -10.35
C PHE A 236 -11.52 4.90 -10.59
N GLU A 237 -10.75 5.43 -9.67
CA GLU A 237 -9.33 5.72 -9.91
C GLU A 237 -8.45 5.17 -8.78
N ALA A 238 -7.43 4.41 -9.14
CA ALA A 238 -6.41 3.97 -8.17
C ALA A 238 -5.36 5.07 -7.91
N ASP A 239 -4.62 5.49 -8.96
CA ASP A 239 -3.49 6.42 -8.83
C ASP A 239 -3.63 7.70 -9.66
N LEU A 240 -4.24 7.62 -10.84
CA LEU A 240 -4.31 8.74 -11.79
C LEU A 240 -5.44 9.73 -11.51
N GLY A 241 -6.34 9.39 -10.59
CA GLY A 241 -7.51 10.23 -10.26
C GLY A 241 -7.14 11.59 -9.70
N LYS A 242 -6.10 11.65 -8.87
CA LYS A 242 -5.58 12.90 -8.30
C LYS A 242 -5.21 13.92 -9.38
N GLU A 243 -4.66 13.51 -10.53
CA GLU A 243 -4.38 14.41 -11.65
C GLU A 243 -5.63 15.00 -12.33
N GLN A 244 -6.79 14.36 -12.20
CA GLN A 244 -8.04 14.93 -12.73
C GLN A 244 -8.48 16.14 -11.90
N MET A 245 -8.20 16.12 -10.60
CA MET A 245 -8.46 17.24 -9.70
C MET A 245 -7.60 18.46 -10.09
N THR A 246 -6.29 18.27 -10.30
CA THR A 246 -5.35 19.35 -10.69
C THR A 246 -5.72 19.99 -12.03
N LYS A 247 -6.49 19.30 -12.88
CA LYS A 247 -6.92 19.77 -14.21
C LYS A 247 -8.37 20.28 -14.22
N ASN A 248 -9.02 20.48 -13.08
CA ASN A 248 -10.44 20.87 -12.95
C ASN A 248 -11.43 19.94 -13.69
N ARG A 249 -11.06 18.68 -13.90
CA ARG A 249 -11.94 17.69 -14.54
C ARG A 249 -12.89 17.03 -13.55
N ALA A 250 -12.46 16.91 -12.30
CA ALA A 250 -13.28 16.52 -11.17
C ALA A 250 -13.25 17.63 -10.10
N TYR A 251 -14.25 17.67 -9.24
CA TYR A 251 -14.36 18.63 -8.14
C TYR A 251 -14.34 17.97 -6.78
N ILE A 252 -14.57 16.67 -6.72
CA ILE A 252 -14.62 15.85 -5.53
C ILE A 252 -13.88 14.54 -5.81
N SER A 253 -13.06 14.08 -4.89
CA SER A 253 -12.40 12.76 -4.94
C SER A 253 -12.39 12.15 -3.55
N LEU A 254 -12.93 10.92 -3.42
CA LEU A 254 -12.67 10.09 -2.24
C LEU A 254 -11.25 9.57 -2.38
N ASN A 255 -10.38 9.86 -1.41
CA ASN A 255 -8.96 9.52 -1.54
C ASN A 255 -8.26 9.48 -0.18
N TRP A 256 -7.01 9.06 -0.19
CA TRP A 256 -6.12 9.00 0.96
C TRP A 256 -5.46 10.34 1.25
N SER A 257 -5.12 10.59 2.52
CA SER A 257 -4.54 11.86 2.98
C SER A 257 -3.21 12.19 2.30
N GLY A 258 -2.32 11.21 2.08
CA GLY A 258 -1.05 11.44 1.38
C GLY A 258 -1.24 11.85 -0.10
N ASP A 259 -2.16 11.18 -0.82
CA ASP A 259 -2.53 11.57 -2.18
C ASP A 259 -3.19 12.96 -2.21
N ALA A 260 -3.88 13.34 -1.14
CA ALA A 260 -4.51 14.66 -1.04
C ALA A 260 -3.47 15.77 -0.96
N VAL A 261 -2.44 15.62 -0.13
CA VAL A 261 -1.35 16.62 -0.01
C VAL A 261 -0.65 16.78 -1.35
N TRP A 262 -0.27 15.67 -1.99
CA TRP A 262 0.32 15.73 -3.34
C TRP A 262 -0.59 16.46 -4.34
N ALA A 263 -1.89 16.15 -4.35
CA ALA A 263 -2.84 16.78 -5.29
C ALA A 263 -3.02 18.28 -5.00
N ILE A 264 -3.01 18.69 -3.74
CA ILE A 264 -3.12 20.09 -3.31
C ILE A 264 -1.90 20.87 -3.79
N GLU A 265 -0.69 20.35 -3.59
CA GLU A 265 0.56 21.01 -4.01
C GLU A 265 0.63 21.16 -5.53
N GLU A 266 0.39 20.10 -6.29
CA GLU A 266 0.40 20.11 -7.76
C GLU A 266 -0.70 21.02 -8.33
N ALA A 267 -1.88 21.05 -7.71
CA ALA A 267 -2.98 21.91 -8.11
C ALA A 267 -2.65 23.40 -7.88
N ALA A 268 -2.03 23.73 -6.75
CA ALA A 268 -1.61 25.09 -6.42
C ALA A 268 -0.61 25.63 -7.46
N ALA A 269 0.31 24.80 -7.95
CA ALA A 269 1.29 25.16 -8.97
C ALA A 269 0.65 25.58 -10.31
N VAL A 270 -0.58 25.16 -10.58
CA VAL A 270 -1.36 25.50 -11.79
C VAL A 270 -2.54 26.41 -11.51
N GLY A 271 -2.66 26.95 -10.30
CA GLY A 271 -3.68 27.91 -9.90
C GLY A 271 -5.06 27.28 -9.59
N VAL A 272 -5.10 26.01 -9.25
CA VAL A 272 -6.30 25.30 -8.77
C VAL A 272 -6.20 25.14 -7.26
N ASN A 273 -7.26 25.50 -6.52
CA ASN A 273 -7.29 25.44 -5.07
C ASN A 273 -8.05 24.18 -4.63
N LEU A 274 -7.33 23.23 -4.10
CA LEU A 274 -7.88 22.03 -3.48
C LEU A 274 -7.71 22.08 -1.97
N ASP A 275 -8.57 21.34 -1.26
CA ASP A 275 -8.47 21.10 0.18
C ASP A 275 -8.95 19.66 0.45
N TYR A 276 -8.73 19.20 1.70
CA TYR A 276 -9.09 17.86 2.13
C TYR A 276 -9.85 17.89 3.45
N VAL A 277 -10.80 16.98 3.59
CA VAL A 277 -11.54 16.85 4.86
C VAL A 277 -11.88 15.37 5.12
N VAL A 278 -11.74 14.97 6.39
CA VAL A 278 -12.36 13.74 6.90
C VAL A 278 -13.79 14.10 7.32
N PRO A 279 -14.82 13.48 6.71
CA PRO A 279 -16.22 13.81 7.01
C PRO A 279 -16.60 13.68 8.49
N GLU A 280 -17.62 14.44 8.91
CA GLU A 280 -18.02 14.53 10.30
C GLU A 280 -18.64 13.24 10.85
N GLU A 281 -19.23 12.42 9.98
CA GLU A 281 -19.77 11.11 10.36
C GLU A 281 -18.70 10.13 10.80
N GLY A 282 -17.44 10.38 10.38
CA GLY A 282 -16.31 9.50 10.62
C GLY A 282 -15.77 8.87 9.35
N SER A 283 -14.65 8.15 9.47
CA SER A 283 -13.95 7.54 8.35
C SER A 283 -13.11 6.34 8.78
N THR A 284 -12.27 5.87 7.87
CA THR A 284 -11.22 4.90 8.14
C THR A 284 -9.87 5.57 8.38
N VAL A 285 -9.10 4.98 9.26
CA VAL A 285 -7.66 5.14 9.38
C VAL A 285 -7.03 3.83 8.96
N TRP A 286 -5.96 3.89 8.21
CA TRP A 286 -5.24 2.72 7.70
C TRP A 286 -3.75 2.85 7.97
N PHE A 287 -3.06 1.74 8.02
CA PHE A 287 -1.61 1.72 8.01
C PHE A 287 -1.08 0.51 7.21
N ASP A 288 0.11 0.68 6.66
CA ASP A 288 0.90 -0.43 6.15
C ASP A 288 1.98 -0.80 7.18
N GLY A 289 2.30 -2.07 7.27
CA GLY A 289 3.24 -2.53 8.29
C GLY A 289 4.20 -3.60 7.77
N TRP A 290 5.43 -3.55 8.28
CA TRP A 290 6.45 -4.55 8.02
C TRP A 290 6.18 -5.83 8.77
N VAL A 291 6.17 -6.95 8.08
CA VAL A 291 6.00 -8.31 8.63
C VAL A 291 7.06 -9.27 8.10
N ILE A 292 7.29 -10.35 8.84
CA ILE A 292 8.17 -11.46 8.45
C ILE A 292 7.29 -12.66 8.09
N PRO A 293 7.15 -13.01 6.79
CA PRO A 293 6.34 -14.15 6.39
C PRO A 293 6.89 -15.49 6.91
N LYS A 294 6.01 -16.47 7.10
CA LYS A 294 6.29 -17.81 7.63
C LYS A 294 7.44 -18.53 6.90
N TYR A 295 7.58 -18.31 5.61
CA TYR A 295 8.58 -18.99 4.78
C TYR A 295 9.90 -18.22 4.66
N SER A 296 10.10 -17.15 5.46
CA SER A 296 11.36 -16.42 5.55
C SER A 296 12.51 -17.34 6.01
N VAL A 297 13.65 -17.18 5.40
CA VAL A 297 14.88 -17.89 5.77
C VAL A 297 15.90 -16.99 6.50
N ASN A 298 15.66 -15.66 6.49
CA ASN A 298 16.56 -14.65 7.06
C ASN A 298 15.91 -13.79 8.14
N ARG A 299 15.20 -14.42 9.10
CA ARG A 299 14.46 -13.72 10.16
C ARG A 299 15.31 -12.68 10.92
N LYS A 300 16.59 -12.99 11.23
CA LYS A 300 17.52 -12.04 11.85
C LYS A 300 17.66 -10.77 10.99
N ALA A 301 18.09 -10.92 9.74
CA ALA A 301 18.29 -9.78 8.84
C ALA A 301 16.99 -9.03 8.55
N ALA A 302 15.86 -9.74 8.48
CA ALA A 302 14.53 -9.14 8.36
C ALA A 302 14.19 -8.24 9.55
N THR A 303 14.45 -8.69 10.78
CA THR A 303 14.23 -7.88 11.98
C THR A 303 15.15 -6.65 12.00
N TYR A 304 16.43 -6.79 11.60
CA TYR A 304 17.33 -5.65 11.45
C TYR A 304 16.84 -4.65 10.39
N PHE A 305 16.30 -5.13 9.29
CA PHE A 305 15.73 -4.26 8.24
C PHE A 305 14.54 -3.45 8.79
N ILE A 306 13.64 -4.11 9.48
CA ILE A 306 12.47 -3.47 10.09
C ILE A 306 12.92 -2.45 11.14
N ASP A 307 13.90 -2.80 11.98
CA ASP A 307 14.45 -1.87 12.97
C ASP A 307 15.12 -0.65 12.32
N PHE A 308 15.90 -0.88 11.26
CA PHE A 308 16.51 0.20 10.47
C PHE A 308 15.47 1.16 9.88
N MET A 309 14.34 0.64 9.39
CA MET A 309 13.25 1.46 8.86
C MET A 309 12.55 2.32 9.93
N CYS A 310 12.71 1.98 11.22
CA CYS A 310 12.20 2.76 12.35
C CYS A 310 13.16 3.87 12.82
N ARG A 311 14.30 4.06 12.18
CA ARG A 311 15.21 5.17 12.46
C ARG A 311 14.57 6.48 12.03
N PRO A 312 14.63 7.56 12.84
CA PRO A 312 14.01 8.84 12.51
C PRO A 312 14.53 9.43 11.19
N ASP A 313 15.83 9.37 10.94
CA ASP A 313 16.45 9.89 9.71
C ASP A 313 15.98 9.12 8.45
N ILE A 314 15.75 7.82 8.57
CA ILE A 314 15.23 6.99 7.48
C ILE A 314 13.72 7.22 7.29
N ALA A 315 12.97 7.33 8.39
CA ALA A 315 11.54 7.67 8.35
C ALA A 315 11.29 9.00 7.63
N ILE A 316 12.04 10.05 8.00
CA ILE A 316 11.93 11.38 7.36
C ILE A 316 12.21 11.29 5.86
N ARG A 317 13.29 10.64 5.44
CA ARG A 317 13.62 10.47 4.01
C ARG A 317 12.51 9.74 3.24
N ASN A 318 11.92 8.71 3.84
CA ASN A 318 10.82 7.98 3.22
C ASN A 318 9.56 8.83 3.12
N MET A 319 9.27 9.68 4.12
CA MET A 319 8.16 10.64 4.08
C MET A 319 8.35 11.66 2.94
N GLU A 320 9.55 12.23 2.81
CA GLU A 320 9.89 13.18 1.74
C GLU A 320 9.73 12.59 0.35
N GLU A 321 10.08 11.32 0.16
CA GLU A 321 9.97 10.64 -1.13
C GLU A 321 8.53 10.24 -1.46
N THR A 322 7.79 9.73 -0.47
CA THR A 322 6.47 9.11 -0.70
C THR A 322 5.31 10.08 -0.55
N GLY A 323 5.48 11.17 0.19
CA GLY A 323 4.42 12.08 0.58
C GLY A 323 3.48 11.53 1.67
N TYR A 324 3.75 10.33 2.20
CA TYR A 324 2.99 9.72 3.30
C TYR A 324 3.69 9.92 4.64
N ILE A 325 2.93 9.83 5.73
CA ILE A 325 3.43 9.98 7.08
C ILE A 325 3.94 8.63 7.61
N ALA A 326 5.17 8.66 8.15
CA ALA A 326 5.72 7.50 8.84
C ALA A 326 5.01 7.25 10.18
N SER A 327 4.86 5.98 10.51
CA SER A 327 4.31 5.54 11.80
C SER A 327 5.32 5.65 12.96
N CYS A 328 6.47 6.26 12.71
CA CYS A 328 7.52 6.49 13.69
C CYS A 328 7.11 7.59 14.68
N GLY A 329 7.06 7.26 15.97
CA GLY A 329 6.69 8.16 17.06
C GLY A 329 7.85 8.95 17.67
N ALA A 330 9.00 9.02 17.00
CA ALA A 330 10.15 9.80 17.46
C ALA A 330 9.88 11.30 17.34
N MET A 331 10.29 12.08 18.35
CA MET A 331 10.13 13.54 18.34
C MET A 331 10.88 14.20 17.20
N GLU A 332 12.02 13.68 16.76
CA GLU A 332 12.78 14.17 15.61
C GLU A 332 11.94 14.13 14.31
N VAL A 333 11.08 13.13 14.16
CA VAL A 333 10.15 13.05 13.02
C VAL A 333 9.11 14.16 13.11
N LEU A 334 8.51 14.37 14.29
CA LEU A 334 7.57 15.46 14.51
C LEU A 334 8.21 16.83 14.26
N GLU A 335 9.40 17.06 14.80
CA GLU A 335 10.14 18.31 14.64
C GLU A 335 10.42 18.65 13.18
N SER A 336 10.67 17.63 12.33
CA SER A 336 10.87 17.82 10.89
C SER A 336 9.62 18.29 10.14
N GLN A 337 8.43 18.15 10.74
CA GLN A 337 7.14 18.48 10.14
C GLN A 337 6.52 19.77 10.67
N ILE A 338 7.19 20.46 11.62
CA ILE A 338 6.67 21.71 12.20
C ILE A 338 6.63 22.82 11.15
N ASP A 339 5.44 23.38 10.94
CA ASP A 339 5.23 24.54 10.09
C ASP A 339 4.27 25.53 10.79
N SER A 340 4.79 26.68 11.19
CA SER A 340 4.07 27.72 11.89
C SER A 340 2.94 28.41 11.09
N THR A 341 2.79 28.07 9.81
CA THR A 341 1.68 28.56 8.97
C THR A 341 0.38 27.83 9.27
N PHE A 342 0.45 26.62 9.83
CA PHE A 342 -0.72 25.86 10.26
C PHE A 342 -1.17 26.21 11.68
N ALA A 343 -2.45 26.03 11.95
CA ALA A 343 -2.98 26.09 13.31
C ALA A 343 -2.47 24.89 14.14
N PRO A 344 -2.26 25.04 15.46
CA PRO A 344 -1.83 23.93 16.29
C PRO A 344 -2.92 22.86 16.41
N VAL A 345 -2.49 21.59 16.33
CA VAL A 345 -3.31 20.39 16.52
C VAL A 345 -2.83 19.58 17.72
N ASN A 346 -3.71 18.76 18.29
CA ASN A 346 -3.36 17.87 19.38
C ASN A 346 -2.93 16.51 18.83
N LEU A 347 -1.65 16.20 18.98
CA LEU A 347 -1.02 14.95 18.57
C LEU A 347 -0.55 14.09 19.75
N SER A 348 -1.03 14.36 20.96
CA SER A 348 -0.63 13.60 22.15
C SER A 348 -0.96 12.12 22.07
N TYR A 349 -1.99 11.76 21.31
CA TYR A 349 -2.34 10.38 21.03
C TYR A 349 -1.23 9.61 20.29
N PHE A 350 -0.44 10.31 19.45
CA PHE A 350 0.56 9.70 18.58
C PHE A 350 2.00 9.81 19.11
N PHE A 351 2.38 10.99 19.62
CA PHE A 351 3.73 11.30 20.08
C PHE A 351 3.85 11.42 21.61
N GLY A 352 2.76 11.44 22.34
CA GLY A 352 2.73 11.67 23.79
C GLY A 352 2.38 13.11 24.19
N GLU A 353 2.29 13.37 25.49
CA GLU A 353 1.76 14.61 26.08
C GLU A 353 2.48 15.89 25.61
N GLU A 354 3.75 15.79 25.23
CA GLU A 354 4.55 16.94 24.76
C GLU A 354 4.04 17.49 23.41
N ALA A 355 3.27 16.67 22.66
CA ALA A 355 2.72 17.02 21.36
C ALA A 355 1.25 17.49 21.42
N SER A 356 0.78 18.05 22.56
CA SER A 356 -0.61 18.46 22.76
C SER A 356 -1.02 19.71 21.97
N ALA A 357 -0.07 20.49 21.41
CA ALA A 357 -0.35 21.67 20.58
C ALA A 357 0.83 21.93 19.64
N VAL A 358 0.82 21.33 18.47
CA VAL A 358 1.90 21.39 17.47
C VAL A 358 1.37 21.92 16.15
N CYS A 359 2.08 22.87 15.55
CA CYS A 359 1.77 23.43 14.24
C CYS A 359 2.33 22.53 13.14
N VAL A 360 1.48 21.72 12.54
CA VAL A 360 1.81 20.80 11.42
C VAL A 360 0.62 20.75 10.46
N ASP A 361 0.84 20.20 9.25
CA ASP A 361 -0.26 19.98 8.31
C ASP A 361 -1.31 19.01 8.90
N PRO A 362 -2.55 19.48 9.14
CA PRO A 362 -3.61 18.67 9.74
C PRO A 362 -4.15 17.58 8.78
N ILE A 363 -3.80 17.60 7.51
CA ILE A 363 -4.14 16.55 6.54
C ILE A 363 -3.27 15.31 6.81
N LEU A 364 -1.98 15.55 7.04
CA LEU A 364 -1.01 14.52 7.34
C LEU A 364 -1.10 14.05 8.80
N TYR A 365 -1.13 15.03 9.73
CA TYR A 365 -1.26 14.77 11.16
C TYR A 365 -2.60 15.31 11.69
N PRO A 366 -3.68 14.53 11.55
CA PRO A 366 -5.00 14.97 11.97
C PRO A 366 -5.07 15.16 13.49
N ASP A 367 -5.85 16.18 13.91
CA ASP A 367 -6.15 16.41 15.32
C ASP A 367 -6.78 15.18 15.97
N GLN A 368 -6.54 14.99 17.27
CA GLN A 368 -7.11 13.88 18.03
C GLN A 368 -8.62 13.72 17.81
N SER A 369 -9.36 14.81 17.73
CA SER A 369 -10.82 14.81 17.52
C SER A 369 -11.22 14.21 16.15
N VAL A 370 -10.34 14.27 15.17
CA VAL A 370 -10.55 13.63 13.86
C VAL A 370 -10.32 12.12 13.97
N ILE A 371 -9.24 11.72 14.63
CA ILE A 371 -8.89 10.30 14.82
C ILE A 371 -9.91 9.57 15.67
N GLU A 372 -10.50 10.21 16.68
CA GLU A 372 -11.52 9.61 17.54
C GLU A 372 -12.80 9.22 16.80
N ARG A 373 -13.03 9.76 15.60
CA ARG A 373 -14.13 9.35 14.72
C ARG A 373 -13.68 8.48 13.53
N CYS A 374 -12.44 7.97 13.56
CA CYS A 374 -11.94 7.03 12.57
C CYS A 374 -11.76 5.62 13.17
N ALA A 375 -11.93 4.61 12.35
CA ALA A 375 -11.69 3.22 12.74
C ALA A 375 -10.76 2.51 11.77
N LEU A 376 -10.07 1.49 12.28
CA LEU A 376 -9.21 0.64 11.49
C LEU A 376 -10.05 -0.31 10.65
N GLU A 377 -9.60 -0.56 9.42
CA GLU A 377 -10.20 -1.59 8.56
C GLU A 377 -9.89 -3.00 9.07
N HIS A 378 -10.80 -3.92 8.83
CA HIS A 378 -10.67 -5.32 9.22
C HIS A 378 -10.73 -6.26 8.02
N ASP A 379 -10.21 -7.47 8.19
CA ASP A 379 -10.37 -8.52 7.19
C ASP A 379 -11.84 -8.96 7.11
N TRP A 380 -12.37 -9.02 5.89
CA TRP A 380 -13.75 -9.47 5.64
C TRP A 380 -13.88 -11.00 5.62
N GLY A 381 -12.78 -11.72 5.79
CA GLY A 381 -12.77 -13.19 5.84
C GLY A 381 -13.43 -13.80 4.61
N GLU A 382 -14.36 -14.73 4.86
CA GLU A 382 -15.12 -15.45 3.82
C GLU A 382 -16.02 -14.53 2.96
N ARG A 383 -16.33 -13.31 3.44
CA ARG A 383 -17.17 -12.33 2.70
C ARG A 383 -16.39 -11.46 1.71
N THR A 384 -15.07 -11.62 1.64
CA THR A 384 -14.24 -10.85 0.70
C THR A 384 -14.74 -10.96 -0.74
N GLU A 385 -15.14 -12.15 -1.19
CA GLU A 385 -15.64 -12.35 -2.55
C GLU A 385 -16.99 -11.65 -2.79
N ASP A 386 -17.88 -11.60 -1.80
CA ASP A 386 -19.17 -10.93 -1.89
C ASP A 386 -19.00 -9.41 -2.05
N LEU A 387 -18.08 -8.80 -1.26
CA LEU A 387 -17.78 -7.38 -1.35
C LEU A 387 -17.06 -7.01 -2.66
N LEU A 388 -16.12 -7.82 -3.12
CA LEU A 388 -15.48 -7.62 -4.41
C LEU A 388 -16.47 -7.76 -5.57
N SER A 389 -17.42 -8.68 -5.48
CA SER A 389 -18.50 -8.83 -6.47
C SER A 389 -19.41 -7.60 -6.49
N MET A 390 -19.83 -7.12 -5.32
CA MET A 390 -20.58 -5.87 -5.16
C MET A 390 -19.84 -4.70 -5.81
N TRP A 391 -18.55 -4.56 -5.55
CA TRP A 391 -17.71 -3.49 -6.11
C TRP A 391 -17.67 -3.53 -7.63
N GLN A 392 -17.51 -4.72 -8.24
CA GLN A 392 -17.55 -4.89 -9.69
C GLN A 392 -18.91 -4.51 -10.29
N GLU A 393 -20.02 -4.83 -9.63
CA GLU A 393 -21.34 -4.42 -10.06
C GLU A 393 -21.53 -2.90 -10.02
N VAL A 394 -21.07 -2.25 -8.94
CA VAL A 394 -21.09 -0.78 -8.79
C VAL A 394 -20.29 -0.13 -9.93
N LYS A 395 -19.11 -0.61 -10.23
CA LYS A 395 -18.30 -0.10 -11.35
C LYS A 395 -18.93 -0.33 -12.71
N GLY A 396 -19.84 -1.29 -12.82
CA GLY A 396 -20.50 -1.64 -14.08
C GLY A 396 -19.64 -2.49 -15.00
N SER A 397 -18.56 -3.05 -14.51
CA SER A 397 -17.81 -4.08 -15.19
C SER A 397 -18.62 -5.38 -15.11
N LYS A 398 -19.28 -5.76 -16.20
CA LYS A 398 -19.79 -7.13 -16.35
C LYS A 398 -18.56 -8.06 -16.33
N ALA A 399 -18.18 -8.50 -15.15
CA ALA A 399 -17.22 -9.56 -15.02
C ALA A 399 -17.80 -10.78 -15.75
N GLY A 400 -17.16 -11.22 -16.79
CA GLY A 400 -17.38 -12.57 -17.29
C GLY A 400 -17.42 -12.79 -18.80
N VAL A 401 -17.89 -11.89 -19.62
CA VAL A 401 -18.01 -12.22 -21.06
C VAL A 401 -16.86 -11.59 -21.87
N SER A 402 -16.47 -10.36 -21.58
CA SER A 402 -15.40 -9.69 -22.35
C SER A 402 -14.01 -10.26 -22.05
N THR A 403 -13.70 -10.54 -20.79
CA THR A 403 -12.39 -11.08 -20.41
C THR A 403 -12.20 -12.50 -20.91
N TYR A 404 -13.22 -13.36 -20.83
CA TYR A 404 -13.16 -14.72 -21.39
C TYR A 404 -13.12 -14.71 -22.91
N ILE A 405 -13.77 -13.74 -23.58
CA ILE A 405 -13.67 -13.59 -25.05
C ILE A 405 -12.26 -13.13 -25.43
N ILE A 406 -11.65 -12.19 -24.71
CA ILE A 406 -10.28 -11.73 -24.98
C ILE A 406 -9.27 -12.86 -24.73
N ILE A 407 -9.38 -13.59 -23.62
CA ILE A 407 -8.53 -14.75 -23.33
C ILE A 407 -8.75 -15.84 -24.41
N GLY A 408 -9.98 -16.11 -24.78
CA GLY A 408 -10.30 -17.05 -25.86
C GLY A 408 -9.68 -16.65 -27.20
N LEU A 409 -9.76 -15.38 -27.57
CA LEU A 409 -9.17 -14.85 -28.81
C LEU A 409 -7.63 -14.90 -28.79
N VAL A 410 -7.01 -14.62 -27.64
CA VAL A 410 -5.54 -14.73 -27.47
C VAL A 410 -5.08 -16.21 -27.59
N VAL A 411 -5.80 -17.15 -26.98
CA VAL A 411 -5.49 -18.58 -27.07
C VAL A 411 -5.65 -19.07 -28.52
N VAL A 412 -6.70 -18.65 -29.21
CA VAL A 412 -6.92 -18.99 -30.63
C VAL A 412 -5.82 -18.39 -31.52
N ALA A 413 -5.38 -17.15 -31.25
CA ALA A 413 -4.30 -16.51 -31.99
C ALA A 413 -2.95 -17.24 -31.78
N ILE A 414 -2.65 -17.65 -30.55
CA ILE A 414 -1.44 -18.43 -30.22
C ILE A 414 -1.49 -19.82 -30.91
N ALA A 415 -2.65 -20.50 -30.86
CA ALA A 415 -2.82 -21.78 -31.53
C ALA A 415 -2.69 -21.66 -33.07
N ALA A 416 -3.25 -20.63 -33.66
CA ALA A 416 -3.12 -20.34 -35.10
C ALA A 416 -1.65 -20.05 -35.49
N ALA A 417 -0.93 -19.24 -34.67
CA ALA A 417 0.49 -18.97 -34.90
C ALA A 417 1.37 -20.24 -34.78
N ALA A 418 1.06 -21.12 -33.84
CA ALA A 418 1.74 -22.42 -33.70
C ALA A 418 1.49 -23.33 -34.89
N VAL A 419 0.28 -23.40 -35.42
CA VAL A 419 -0.07 -24.17 -36.63
C VAL A 419 0.63 -23.59 -37.88
N PHE A 420 0.67 -22.27 -38.02
CA PHE A 420 1.36 -21.59 -39.14
C PHE A 420 2.87 -21.83 -39.08
N SER A 421 3.48 -21.79 -37.92
CA SER A 421 4.92 -22.04 -37.73
C SER A 421 5.28 -23.49 -38.02
N SER A 422 4.43 -24.45 -37.63
CA SER A 422 4.63 -25.89 -37.92
C SER A 422 4.47 -26.20 -39.41
N ARG A 423 3.52 -25.57 -40.11
CA ARG A 423 3.36 -25.71 -41.57
C ARG A 423 4.55 -25.11 -42.32
N LYS A 424 5.10 -24.00 -41.90
CA LYS A 424 6.29 -23.36 -42.48
C LYS A 424 7.55 -24.22 -42.29
N LYS A 425 7.66 -24.93 -41.16
CA LYS A 425 8.76 -25.88 -40.86
C LYS A 425 8.68 -27.16 -41.71
N ASN A 426 7.46 -27.64 -41.98
CA ASN A 426 7.24 -28.83 -42.85
C ASN A 426 7.40 -28.53 -44.34
N SER A 427 7.07 -27.33 -44.82
CA SER A 427 7.31 -26.94 -46.22
C SER A 427 8.80 -26.79 -46.52
N ARG A 428 9.61 -26.27 -45.55
CA ARG A 428 11.08 -26.23 -45.71
C ARG A 428 11.76 -27.61 -45.72
N LYS A 429 11.20 -28.60 -45.00
CA LYS A 429 11.71 -29.98 -45.04
C LYS A 429 11.39 -30.75 -46.35
N ARG A 430 10.30 -30.38 -47.05
CA ARG A 430 9.95 -30.98 -48.34
C ARG A 430 10.68 -30.37 -49.54
N GLY A 431 11.12 -29.09 -49.43
CA GLY A 431 11.90 -28.42 -50.49
C GLY A 431 13.40 -28.83 -50.54
N GLY A 432 13.93 -29.42 -49.45
CA GLY A 432 15.34 -29.82 -49.35
C GLY A 432 15.66 -31.26 -49.85
N LYS A 433 14.67 -32.02 -50.37
CA LYS A 433 14.86 -33.37 -50.88
C LYS A 433 14.77 -33.48 -52.43
N ARG A 434 14.82 -32.36 -53.13
CA ARG A 434 14.91 -32.31 -54.58
C ARG A 434 16.07 -31.39 -54.98
N ARG A 435 17.29 -31.84 -54.79
CA ARG A 435 18.50 -31.49 -55.55
C ARG A 435 19.50 -32.61 -55.39
#